data_7727f2ecfa11d63ec8bdada86d5cea9c
#
_entry.id   7727f2ecfa11d63ec8bdada86d5cea9c
#
_cell.length_a   1.000
_cell.length_b   1.000
_cell.length_c   1.000
_cell.angle_alpha   90.00
_cell.angle_beta   90.00
_cell.angle_gamma   90.00
#
_symmetry.space_group_name_H-M   'P 1'
#
loop_
_entity.id
_entity.type
_entity.pdbx_description
1 polymer ?
#
loop_
_entity_poly.entity_id
_entity_poly.type
_entity_poly.pdbx_seq_one_letter_code
_entity_poly.pdbx_strand_id
1 'polypeptide(L)'
;DVDGDGYVETPAGEKLDLEFVIYTSREELGVYAQAAQASLKDIGIRVTLNTVSYETLLDMRDSGQYDLLIWNVLVANTGDPENYLRENWYSTSANNTSGYANSEVDKLLDQLASEFDSNARRDLVMQIQQEIMDDAATVFFGYETTYLFYNNRVTGVTMYPMDYYWLTKDVKLAA
;
A
#
# COMPACT_ATOMS: atom_id res chain seq x y z
N ASP A 1 28.96 9.22 1.31
CA ASP A 1 29.72 8.88 0.11
C ASP A 1 31.21 9.02 0.45
N VAL A 2 31.87 7.91 0.79
CA VAL A 2 33.25 7.88 1.26
C VAL A 2 34.21 7.73 0.08
N ASP A 3 33.83 6.98 -0.96
CA ASP A 3 34.67 6.73 -2.13
C ASP A 3 34.44 7.71 -3.29
N GLY A 4 33.45 8.58 -3.20
CA GLY A 4 33.16 9.65 -4.15
C GLY A 4 32.41 9.17 -5.41
N ASP A 5 31.73 8.00 -5.37
CA ASP A 5 30.98 7.46 -6.49
C ASP A 5 29.53 8.01 -6.58
N GLY A 6 29.13 8.86 -5.64
CA GLY A 6 27.83 9.50 -5.57
C GLY A 6 26.78 8.71 -4.78
N TYR A 7 27.18 7.60 -4.12
CA TYR A 7 26.30 6.79 -3.28
C TYR A 7 26.85 6.71 -1.86
N VAL A 8 25.93 6.53 -0.92
CA VAL A 8 26.27 6.45 0.51
C VAL A 8 26.56 5.01 0.91
N GLU A 9 27.48 4.86 1.87
CA GLU A 9 27.78 3.61 2.50
C GLU A 9 27.12 3.52 3.88
N THR A 10 26.91 2.29 4.33
CA THR A 10 26.53 2.02 5.72
C THR A 10 27.65 2.44 6.69
N PRO A 11 27.38 2.57 7.99
CA PRO A 11 28.44 2.80 8.99
C PRO A 11 29.54 1.73 9.00
N ALA A 12 29.28 0.54 8.44
CA ALA A 12 30.27 -0.51 8.28
C ALA A 12 31.11 -0.36 7.00
N GLY A 13 30.81 0.63 6.13
CA GLY A 13 31.51 0.89 4.88
C GLY A 13 31.00 0.06 3.71
N GLU A 14 29.83 -0.57 3.83
CA GLU A 14 29.19 -1.32 2.75
C GLU A 14 28.29 -0.40 1.94
N LYS A 15 28.24 -0.57 0.62
CA LYS A 15 27.34 0.19 -0.25
C LYS A 15 25.89 -0.13 0.06
N LEU A 16 25.07 0.91 0.15
CA LEU A 16 23.63 0.76 0.36
C LEU A 16 22.96 0.53 -1.00
N ASP A 17 22.98 -0.71 -1.43
CA ASP A 17 22.33 -1.17 -2.67
C ASP A 17 21.04 -1.89 -2.29
N LEU A 18 19.88 -1.30 -2.62
CA LEU A 18 18.57 -1.84 -2.28
C LEU A 18 17.89 -2.48 -3.51
N GLU A 19 17.27 -3.62 -3.32
CA GLU A 19 16.38 -4.22 -4.30
C GLU A 19 14.94 -3.73 -4.09
N PHE A 20 14.33 -3.18 -5.15
CA PHE A 20 12.93 -2.76 -5.11
C PHE A 20 12.09 -3.68 -6.00
N VAL A 21 11.29 -4.51 -5.37
CA VAL A 21 10.45 -5.51 -6.04
C VAL A 21 9.14 -4.89 -6.50
N ILE A 22 8.83 -5.09 -7.79
CA ILE A 22 7.58 -4.68 -8.44
C ILE A 22 7.01 -5.85 -9.23
N TYR A 23 5.72 -5.85 -9.56
CA TYR A 23 5.11 -6.94 -10.30
C TYR A 23 4.41 -6.48 -11.58
N THR A 24 4.37 -7.37 -12.58
CA THR A 24 4.05 -7.04 -13.97
C THR A 24 2.59 -6.71 -14.24
N SER A 25 1.64 -7.15 -13.41
CA SER A 25 0.21 -7.00 -13.68
C SER A 25 -0.37 -5.62 -13.31
N ARG A 26 0.49 -4.69 -12.85
CA ARG A 26 0.14 -3.33 -12.45
C ARG A 26 1.19 -2.35 -12.98
N GLU A 27 0.93 -1.81 -14.17
CA GLU A 27 1.89 -0.95 -14.88
C GLU A 27 2.22 0.34 -14.11
N GLU A 28 1.25 0.90 -13.40
CA GLU A 28 1.38 2.11 -12.58
C GLU A 28 2.42 1.97 -11.47
N LEU A 29 2.55 0.78 -10.89
CA LEU A 29 3.52 0.54 -9.81
C LEU A 29 4.95 0.68 -10.29
N GLY A 30 5.23 0.31 -11.54
CA GLY A 30 6.53 0.54 -12.17
C GLY A 30 6.88 2.02 -12.28
N VAL A 31 5.91 2.89 -12.55
CA VAL A 31 6.10 4.35 -12.61
C VAL A 31 6.44 4.90 -11.22
N TYR A 32 5.70 4.49 -10.19
CA TYR A 32 5.98 4.90 -8.81
C TYR A 32 7.37 4.42 -8.35
N ALA A 33 7.73 3.18 -8.65
CA ALA A 33 9.03 2.63 -8.29
C ALA A 33 10.18 3.38 -8.97
N GLN A 34 10.03 3.77 -10.25
CA GLN A 34 11.03 4.59 -10.96
C GLN A 34 11.16 5.99 -10.34
N ALA A 35 10.05 6.61 -9.94
CA ALA A 35 10.08 7.90 -9.26
C ALA A 35 10.79 7.79 -7.90
N ALA A 36 10.50 6.76 -7.13
CA ALA A 36 11.17 6.49 -5.86
C ALA A 36 12.67 6.22 -6.06
N GLN A 37 13.04 5.41 -7.06
CA GLN A 37 14.45 5.15 -7.43
C GLN A 37 15.20 6.45 -7.73
N ALA A 38 14.57 7.36 -8.51
CA ALA A 38 15.17 8.66 -8.83
C ALA A 38 15.36 9.52 -7.57
N SER A 39 14.33 9.61 -6.70
CA SER A 39 14.40 10.38 -5.46
C SER A 39 15.43 9.81 -4.48
N LEU A 40 15.54 8.49 -4.38
CA LEU A 40 16.54 7.84 -3.52
C LEU A 40 17.96 8.05 -4.05
N LYS A 41 18.15 8.05 -5.38
CA LYS A 41 19.41 8.38 -6.00
C LYS A 41 19.87 9.81 -5.67
N ASP A 42 18.94 10.77 -5.63
CA ASP A 42 19.27 12.17 -5.30
C ASP A 42 19.85 12.35 -3.89
N ILE A 43 19.60 11.40 -3.00
CA ILE A 43 20.18 11.35 -1.66
C ILE A 43 21.28 10.28 -1.52
N GLY A 44 21.75 9.75 -2.65
CA GLY A 44 22.89 8.81 -2.69
C GLY A 44 22.53 7.36 -2.36
N ILE A 45 21.26 6.97 -2.38
CA ILE A 45 20.85 5.57 -2.19
C ILE A 45 20.68 4.89 -3.55
N ARG A 46 21.40 3.79 -3.75
CA ARG A 46 21.27 2.99 -4.96
C ARG A 46 20.10 2.04 -4.85
N VAL A 47 19.22 2.02 -5.87
CA VAL A 47 18.07 1.12 -5.94
C VAL A 47 18.06 0.39 -7.28
N THR A 48 17.95 -0.92 -7.24
CA THR A 48 17.74 -1.78 -8.42
C THR A 48 16.29 -2.23 -8.47
N LEU A 49 15.61 -1.96 -9.59
CA LEU A 49 14.23 -2.41 -9.79
C LEU A 49 14.23 -3.87 -10.25
N ASN A 50 13.53 -4.73 -9.49
CA ASN A 50 13.31 -6.13 -9.83
C ASN A 50 11.83 -6.36 -10.17
N THR A 51 11.55 -6.62 -11.46
CA THR A 51 10.19 -6.86 -11.94
C THR A 51 9.92 -8.35 -12.03
N VAL A 52 8.96 -8.81 -11.24
CA VAL A 52 8.64 -10.25 -11.11
C VAL A 52 7.17 -10.54 -11.46
N SER A 53 6.79 -11.83 -11.50
CA SER A 53 5.38 -12.21 -11.55
C SER A 53 4.69 -11.91 -10.21
N TYR A 54 3.36 -11.85 -10.23
CA TYR A 54 2.58 -11.64 -9.01
C TYR A 54 2.82 -12.76 -7.98
N GLU A 55 2.90 -14.01 -8.46
CA GLU A 55 3.17 -15.19 -7.61
C GLU A 55 4.55 -15.10 -6.95
N THR A 56 5.56 -14.74 -7.73
CA THR A 56 6.93 -14.56 -7.21
C THR A 56 6.98 -13.43 -6.18
N LEU A 57 6.27 -12.32 -6.42
CA LEU A 57 6.20 -11.22 -5.46
C LEU A 57 5.56 -11.68 -4.14
N LEU A 58 4.49 -12.51 -4.18
CA LEU A 58 3.89 -13.06 -2.97
C LEU A 58 4.89 -13.91 -2.18
N ASP A 59 5.63 -14.79 -2.86
CA ASP A 59 6.65 -15.63 -2.23
C ASP A 59 7.76 -14.78 -1.60
N MET A 60 8.24 -13.75 -2.29
CA MET A 60 9.25 -12.82 -1.78
C MET A 60 8.73 -12.02 -0.58
N ARG A 61 7.51 -11.51 -0.65
CA ARG A 61 6.84 -10.80 0.44
C ARG A 61 6.72 -11.68 1.69
N ASP A 62 6.20 -12.88 1.53
CA ASP A 62 5.90 -13.78 2.65
C ASP A 62 7.17 -14.38 3.27
N SER A 63 8.25 -14.49 2.47
CA SER A 63 9.58 -14.92 2.96
C SER A 63 10.46 -13.77 3.45
N GLY A 64 10.06 -12.51 3.26
CA GLY A 64 10.86 -11.34 3.60
C GLY A 64 12.11 -11.14 2.73
N GLN A 65 12.12 -11.72 1.52
CA GLN A 65 13.25 -11.63 0.58
C GLN A 65 13.14 -10.40 -0.32
N TYR A 66 13.17 -9.22 0.28
CA TYR A 66 13.18 -7.93 -0.41
C TYR A 66 13.71 -6.84 0.53
N ASP A 67 14.26 -5.77 -0.03
CA ASP A 67 14.58 -4.55 0.71
C ASP A 67 13.41 -3.57 0.64
N LEU A 68 12.90 -3.33 -0.57
CA LEU A 68 11.73 -2.49 -0.84
C LEU A 68 10.73 -3.28 -1.69
N LEU A 69 9.46 -3.15 -1.38
CA LEU A 69 8.38 -3.79 -2.12
C LEU A 69 7.23 -2.80 -2.30
N ILE A 70 6.71 -2.68 -3.52
CA ILE A 70 5.51 -1.89 -3.78
C ILE A 70 4.30 -2.79 -3.92
N TRP A 71 3.21 -2.39 -3.29
CA TRP A 71 1.98 -3.15 -3.21
C TRP A 71 0.77 -2.23 -3.33
N ASN A 72 -0.28 -2.68 -3.99
CA ASN A 72 -1.57 -2.00 -3.95
C ASN A 72 -2.61 -2.86 -3.23
N VAL A 73 -3.38 -2.24 -2.37
CA VAL A 73 -4.36 -2.91 -1.50
C VAL A 73 -5.69 -2.21 -1.57
N LEU A 74 -6.76 -2.97 -1.53
CA LEU A 74 -8.09 -2.43 -1.34
C LEU A 74 -8.30 -2.13 0.16
N VAL A 75 -8.51 -0.86 0.49
CA VAL A 75 -8.46 -0.38 1.88
C VAL A 75 -9.81 -0.36 2.61
N ALA A 76 -10.92 -0.58 1.93
CA ALA A 76 -12.25 -0.45 2.50
C ALA A 76 -13.24 -1.48 1.95
N ASN A 77 -12.93 -2.77 2.07
CA ASN A 77 -13.75 -3.88 1.57
C ASN A 77 -15.22 -3.83 2.01
N THR A 78 -15.47 -3.37 3.22
CA THR A 78 -16.81 -3.27 3.82
C THR A 78 -17.30 -1.81 3.98
N GLY A 79 -16.50 -0.83 3.54
CA GLY A 79 -16.70 0.59 3.84
C GLY A 79 -16.15 0.99 5.22
N ASP A 80 -15.62 0.06 6.01
CA ASP A 80 -14.95 0.30 7.28
C ASP A 80 -13.45 0.01 7.15
N PRO A 81 -12.55 0.93 7.52
CA PRO A 81 -11.11 0.77 7.36
C PRO A 81 -10.47 -0.16 8.39
N GLU A 82 -11.18 -0.59 9.44
CA GLU A 82 -10.61 -1.39 10.53
C GLU A 82 -9.96 -2.66 10.03
N ASN A 83 -10.62 -3.40 9.12
CA ASN A 83 -10.09 -4.65 8.60
C ASN A 83 -8.72 -4.45 7.94
N TYR A 84 -8.62 -3.45 7.05
CA TYR A 84 -7.36 -3.10 6.39
C TYR A 84 -6.30 -2.69 7.39
N LEU A 85 -6.65 -1.83 8.35
CA LEU A 85 -5.69 -1.34 9.35
C LEU A 85 -5.18 -2.47 10.23
N ARG A 86 -6.06 -3.36 10.68
CA ARG A 86 -5.69 -4.50 11.53
C ARG A 86 -4.85 -5.52 10.78
N GLU A 87 -5.25 -5.88 9.57
CA GLU A 87 -4.53 -6.87 8.78
C GLU A 87 -3.10 -6.43 8.44
N ASN A 88 -2.87 -5.16 8.13
CA ASN A 88 -1.58 -4.70 7.65
C ASN A 88 -0.70 -4.06 8.74
N TRP A 89 -1.27 -3.59 9.85
CA TRP A 89 -0.56 -2.77 10.84
C TRP A 89 -0.59 -3.30 12.27
N TYR A 90 -1.40 -4.32 12.58
CA TYR A 90 -1.36 -4.96 13.89
C TYR A 90 -0.08 -5.80 14.00
N SER A 91 0.70 -5.61 15.07
CA SER A 91 2.06 -6.17 15.22
C SER A 91 2.13 -7.69 15.03
N THR A 92 1.09 -8.43 15.39
CA THR A 92 1.05 -9.90 15.28
C THR A 92 0.17 -10.42 14.14
N SER A 93 -0.27 -9.54 13.25
CA SER A 93 -1.04 -9.97 12.08
C SER A 93 -0.19 -10.77 11.10
N ALA A 94 -0.71 -11.89 10.62
CA ALA A 94 -0.05 -12.71 9.59
C ALA A 94 0.12 -11.97 8.25
N ASN A 95 -0.71 -10.94 7.99
CA ASN A 95 -0.63 -10.12 6.77
C ASN A 95 0.31 -8.91 6.92
N ASN A 96 0.79 -8.63 8.13
CA ASN A 96 1.81 -7.61 8.37
C ASN A 96 3.20 -8.16 8.02
N THR A 97 3.47 -8.24 6.73
CA THR A 97 4.74 -8.77 6.20
C THR A 97 5.88 -7.74 6.21
N SER A 98 5.60 -6.49 6.56
CA SER A 98 6.61 -5.44 6.71
C SER A 98 7.43 -5.56 8.02
N GLY A 99 6.93 -6.34 8.98
CA GLY A 99 7.51 -6.42 10.32
C GLY A 99 7.26 -5.17 11.19
N TYR A 100 6.35 -4.29 10.77
CA TYR A 100 5.97 -3.12 11.57
C TYR A 100 5.42 -3.55 12.93
N ALA A 101 5.85 -2.89 14.00
CA ALA A 101 5.35 -3.15 15.33
C ALA A 101 5.34 -1.86 16.17
N ASN A 102 4.12 -1.45 16.56
CA ASN A 102 3.90 -0.30 17.43
C ASN A 102 2.78 -0.63 18.41
N SER A 103 3.13 -0.69 19.71
CA SER A 103 2.15 -1.06 20.75
C SER A 103 1.04 -0.03 20.95
N GLU A 104 1.22 1.21 20.53
CA GLU A 104 0.16 2.22 20.58
C GLU A 104 -0.84 1.99 19.45
N VAL A 105 -0.36 1.68 18.24
CA VAL A 105 -1.21 1.28 17.11
C VAL A 105 -2.02 0.03 17.46
N ASP A 106 -1.41 -0.97 18.09
CA ASP A 106 -2.13 -2.18 18.55
C ASP A 106 -3.27 -1.84 19.52
N LYS A 107 -3.02 -0.98 20.52
CA LYS A 107 -4.06 -0.54 21.46
C LYS A 107 -5.17 0.24 20.79
N LEU A 108 -4.86 1.15 19.88
CA LEU A 108 -5.85 1.93 19.15
C LEU A 108 -6.71 1.00 18.28
N LEU A 109 -6.12 -0.01 17.65
CA LEU A 109 -6.85 -1.03 16.87
C LEU A 109 -7.76 -1.89 17.77
N ASP A 110 -7.33 -2.22 18.99
CA ASP A 110 -8.17 -2.95 19.95
C ASP A 110 -9.34 -2.10 20.46
N GLN A 111 -9.14 -0.80 20.64
CA GLN A 111 -10.23 0.12 20.94
C GLN A 111 -11.21 0.25 19.77
N LEU A 112 -10.68 0.38 18.54
CA LEU A 112 -11.50 0.49 17.32
C LEU A 112 -12.40 -0.72 17.12
N ALA A 113 -11.95 -1.92 17.45
CA ALA A 113 -12.72 -3.16 17.32
C ALA A 113 -13.99 -3.19 18.19
N SER A 114 -14.02 -2.42 19.27
CA SER A 114 -15.17 -2.37 20.20
C SER A 114 -15.91 -1.04 20.20
N GLU A 115 -15.47 -0.06 19.41
CA GLU A 115 -16.13 1.24 19.29
C GLU A 115 -17.22 1.20 18.21
N PHE A 116 -18.42 1.70 18.50
CA PHE A 116 -19.57 1.73 17.58
C PHE A 116 -20.06 3.14 17.25
N ASP A 117 -19.62 4.17 17.98
CA ASP A 117 -19.92 5.55 17.61
C ASP A 117 -19.08 5.95 16.38
N SER A 118 -19.75 6.39 15.33
CA SER A 118 -19.10 6.71 14.05
C SER A 118 -18.06 7.82 14.14
N ASN A 119 -18.24 8.81 15.04
CA ASN A 119 -17.28 9.89 15.20
C ASN A 119 -16.06 9.41 15.99
N ALA A 120 -16.27 8.66 17.06
CA ALA A 120 -15.20 8.07 17.86
C ALA A 120 -14.37 7.09 17.00
N ARG A 121 -15.02 6.25 16.18
CA ARG A 121 -14.32 5.37 15.22
C ARG A 121 -13.44 6.16 14.25
N ARG A 122 -13.99 7.21 13.65
CA ARG A 122 -13.23 8.08 12.75
C ARG A 122 -11.99 8.66 13.44
N ASP A 123 -12.16 9.15 14.67
CA ASP A 123 -11.07 9.77 15.41
C ASP A 123 -9.97 8.75 15.78
N LEU A 124 -10.34 7.50 16.12
CA LEU A 124 -9.39 6.41 16.31
C LEU A 124 -8.64 6.07 15.01
N VAL A 125 -9.34 5.96 13.89
CA VAL A 125 -8.73 5.71 12.57
C VAL A 125 -7.74 6.80 12.21
N MET A 126 -8.05 8.07 12.46
CA MET A 126 -7.13 9.19 12.21
C MET A 126 -5.88 9.12 13.09
N GLN A 127 -6.01 8.74 14.36
CA GLN A 127 -4.87 8.54 15.26
C GLN A 127 -3.99 7.39 14.79
N ILE A 128 -4.56 6.24 14.43
CA ILE A 128 -3.83 5.09 13.90
C ILE A 128 -3.02 5.47 12.65
N GLN A 129 -3.65 6.18 11.72
CA GLN A 129 -2.98 6.64 10.50
C GLN A 129 -1.84 7.61 10.81
N GLN A 130 -2.04 8.50 11.78
CA GLN A 130 -1.01 9.46 12.18
C GLN A 130 0.21 8.75 12.76
N GLU A 131 0.02 7.78 13.67
CA GLU A 131 1.12 6.99 14.24
C GLU A 131 1.91 6.25 13.15
N ILE A 132 1.22 5.58 12.20
CA ILE A 132 1.87 4.87 11.10
C ILE A 132 2.70 5.82 10.22
N MET A 133 2.20 7.03 9.99
CA MET A 133 2.90 8.05 9.18
C MET A 133 4.09 8.65 9.95
N ASP A 134 3.94 8.92 11.24
CA ASP A 134 5.00 9.49 12.08
C ASP A 134 6.16 8.50 12.26
N ASP A 135 5.86 7.21 12.30
CA ASP A 135 6.84 6.13 12.29
C ASP A 135 7.53 5.92 10.94
N ALA A 136 7.08 6.61 9.88
CA ALA A 136 7.53 6.40 8.50
C ALA A 136 7.51 4.92 8.07
N ALA A 137 6.51 4.17 8.54
CA ALA A 137 6.41 2.72 8.34
C ALA A 137 6.26 2.33 6.87
N THR A 138 5.72 3.22 6.06
CA THR A 138 5.55 3.03 4.61
C THR A 138 5.43 4.38 3.89
N VAL A 139 5.58 4.35 2.57
CA VAL A 139 5.31 5.50 1.70
C VAL A 139 3.99 5.27 0.97
N PHE A 140 2.99 6.10 1.24
CA PHE A 140 1.72 6.08 0.54
C PHE A 140 1.82 6.91 -0.74
N PHE A 141 1.92 6.26 -1.89
CA PHE A 141 2.05 6.94 -3.18
C PHE A 141 0.76 7.62 -3.64
N GLY A 142 -0.40 7.03 -3.36
CA GLY A 142 -1.69 7.61 -3.71
C GLY A 142 -2.80 6.58 -3.94
N TYR A 143 -3.91 7.08 -4.42
CA TYR A 143 -5.06 6.29 -4.85
C TYR A 143 -5.24 6.44 -6.35
N GLU A 144 -5.49 5.32 -7.02
CA GLU A 144 -5.73 5.32 -8.46
C GLU A 144 -7.09 5.90 -8.81
N THR A 145 -7.13 6.64 -9.93
CA THR A 145 -8.40 7.05 -10.52
C THR A 145 -8.91 5.91 -11.42
N THR A 146 -10.02 5.33 -11.03
CA THR A 146 -10.68 4.27 -11.81
C THR A 146 -11.74 4.87 -12.72
N TYR A 147 -11.81 4.37 -13.95
CA TYR A 147 -12.79 4.78 -14.98
C TYR A 147 -13.69 3.62 -15.36
N LEU A 148 -14.98 3.89 -15.44
CA LEU A 148 -15.97 2.94 -15.93
C LEU A 148 -16.47 3.37 -17.32
N PHE A 149 -16.15 2.58 -18.33
CA PHE A 149 -16.59 2.81 -19.71
C PHE A 149 -17.77 1.90 -20.05
N TYR A 150 -18.84 2.48 -20.56
CA TYR A 150 -20.00 1.71 -21.01
C TYR A 150 -20.65 2.35 -22.23
N ASN A 151 -21.36 1.53 -23.03
CA ASN A 151 -22.07 1.98 -24.21
C ASN A 151 -23.28 2.84 -23.82
N ASN A 152 -23.62 3.85 -24.63
CA ASN A 152 -24.75 4.75 -24.37
C ASN A 152 -26.12 4.05 -24.36
N ARG A 153 -26.20 2.79 -24.82
CA ARG A 153 -27.38 1.94 -24.66
C ARG A 153 -27.51 1.30 -23.28
N VAL A 154 -26.52 1.45 -22.42
CA VAL A 154 -26.56 0.93 -21.06
C VAL A 154 -27.04 2.04 -20.13
N THR A 155 -28.00 1.72 -19.28
CA THR A 155 -28.57 2.65 -18.27
C THR A 155 -28.53 2.04 -16.88
N GLY A 156 -28.73 2.86 -15.85
CA GLY A 156 -28.73 2.40 -14.44
C GLY A 156 -27.33 2.08 -13.90
N VAL A 157 -26.28 2.54 -14.59
CA VAL A 157 -24.91 2.40 -14.12
C VAL A 157 -24.64 3.44 -13.01
N THR A 158 -24.13 2.98 -11.89
CA THR A 158 -23.65 3.84 -10.81
C THR A 158 -22.23 3.41 -10.44
N MET A 159 -21.31 4.36 -10.38
CA MET A 159 -19.97 4.10 -9.93
C MET A 159 -19.92 4.21 -8.39
N TYR A 160 -19.49 3.15 -7.75
CA TYR A 160 -19.30 3.10 -6.32
C TYR A 160 -17.81 3.23 -5.97
N PRO A 161 -17.45 3.67 -4.77
CA PRO A 161 -16.05 3.71 -4.32
C PRO A 161 -15.36 2.34 -4.31
N MET A 162 -16.16 1.27 -4.31
CA MET A 162 -15.71 -0.12 -4.33
C MET A 162 -15.93 -0.71 -5.73
N ASP A 163 -14.91 -1.33 -6.30
CA ASP A 163 -14.93 -1.91 -7.64
C ASP A 163 -15.76 -3.21 -7.76
N TYR A 164 -16.19 -3.81 -6.67
CA TYR A 164 -17.02 -5.01 -6.65
C TYR A 164 -18.50 -4.81 -7.04
N TYR A 165 -19.01 -3.57 -7.04
CA TYR A 165 -20.43 -3.28 -7.15
C TYR A 165 -20.83 -2.52 -8.43
N TRP A 166 -20.05 -2.62 -9.50
CA TRP A 166 -20.35 -1.90 -10.72
C TRP A 166 -21.55 -2.48 -11.48
N LEU A 167 -21.80 -3.78 -11.37
CA LEU A 167 -22.96 -4.44 -11.98
C LEU A 167 -24.03 -4.69 -10.92
N THR A 168 -25.08 -3.89 -10.96
CA THR A 168 -26.23 -4.02 -10.05
C THR A 168 -27.48 -4.45 -10.82
N LYS A 169 -28.55 -4.78 -10.10
CA LYS A 169 -29.87 -5.10 -10.70
C LYS A 169 -30.48 -3.96 -11.50
N ASP A 170 -29.97 -2.74 -11.37
CA ASP A 170 -30.47 -1.55 -12.03
C ASP A 170 -29.85 -1.32 -13.42
N VAL A 171 -28.73 -2.03 -13.71
CA VAL A 171 -28.08 -1.97 -15.02
C VAL A 171 -28.93 -2.71 -16.06
N LYS A 172 -29.28 -2.02 -17.14
CA LYS A 172 -30.12 -2.54 -18.22
C LYS A 172 -29.81 -1.86 -19.55
N LEU A 173 -30.23 -2.49 -20.62
CA LEU A 173 -30.20 -1.85 -21.93
C LEU A 173 -31.34 -0.84 -22.05
N ALA A 174 -31.06 0.30 -22.64
CA ALA A 174 -32.08 1.23 -23.07
C ALA A 174 -32.95 0.57 -24.16
N ALA A 175 -34.25 0.83 -24.11
CA ALA A 175 -35.21 0.33 -25.10
C ALA A 175 -34.98 0.96 -26.49
#